data_5c777e31c49c52723d7294036f0d6e83
#
_entry.id   5c777e31c49c52723d7294036f0d6e83
#
_cell.length_a   1.000
_cell.length_b   1.000
_cell.length_c   1.000
_cell.angle_alpha   90.00
_cell.angle_beta   90.00
_cell.angle_gamma   90.00
#
_symmetry.space_group_name_H-M   'P 1'
#
loop_
_entity.id
_entity.type
_entity.pdbx_description
1 polymer ?
#
loop_
_entity_poly.entity_id
_entity_poly.type
_entity_poly.pdbx_seq_one_letter_code
_entity_poly.pdbx_strand_id
1 'polypeptide(L)'
;MSEVRVADALAAARRQGVDRLDAQLLLARLLQRPREWLIAHDDAPLSVGQQQRFAADCARRAAGEPLAYLLGEREFHGLMLQVGPGVLVPRPDTETLVDWALELLAAKPGAAPAVADLGTGSGAIALALKHARPDARICAVEHSEVALAVARANGRRHGLDVQWQAGSWWQPLQGQRFDLVLSNPPYIAAGDPHLAALRHEPLQALSPGGDGLSDLRHIVQGAPLHLQPGGWLLLEHGHDQAEAVRALLLQADFTQVTTRSDLGGRPRCSGGRRAVRAPSDA
;
A
#
# COMPACT_ATOMS: atom_id res chain seq x y z
N MET A 1 38.16 -25.76 7.67
CA MET A 1 36.80 -25.22 7.95
C MET A 1 35.87 -25.93 6.99
N SER A 2 34.84 -26.63 7.48
CA SER A 2 33.86 -27.30 6.63
C SER A 2 33.11 -26.27 5.79
N GLU A 3 32.96 -26.57 4.53
CA GLU A 3 32.23 -25.74 3.57
C GLU A 3 30.75 -25.74 3.97
N VAL A 4 30.15 -24.53 4.25
CA VAL A 4 28.74 -24.40 4.63
C VAL A 4 27.89 -24.51 3.37
N ARG A 5 26.90 -25.39 3.40
CA ARG A 5 25.98 -25.65 2.28
C ARG A 5 24.66 -24.92 2.43
N VAL A 6 23.86 -24.87 1.38
CA VAL A 6 22.51 -24.29 1.36
C VAL A 6 21.66 -24.87 2.50
N ALA A 7 21.63 -26.21 2.68
CA ALA A 7 20.89 -26.88 3.75
C ALA A 7 21.32 -26.39 5.16
N ASP A 8 22.65 -26.27 5.39
CA ASP A 8 23.21 -25.86 6.67
C ASP A 8 22.80 -24.40 7.00
N ALA A 9 22.85 -23.52 6.00
CA ALA A 9 22.46 -22.12 6.14
C ALA A 9 20.96 -21.98 6.46
N LEU A 10 20.09 -22.70 5.75
CA LEU A 10 18.64 -22.70 6.03
C LEU A 10 18.32 -23.29 7.42
N ALA A 11 19.04 -24.34 7.83
CA ALA A 11 18.91 -24.90 9.17
C ALA A 11 19.37 -23.90 10.25
N ALA A 12 20.43 -23.14 9.98
CA ALA A 12 20.89 -22.06 10.89
C ALA A 12 19.86 -20.92 11.03
N ALA A 13 19.23 -20.49 9.94
CA ALA A 13 18.17 -19.49 9.95
C ALA A 13 16.97 -19.94 10.79
N ARG A 14 16.56 -21.20 10.66
CA ARG A 14 15.47 -21.78 11.47
C ARG A 14 15.80 -21.77 12.97
N ARG A 15 17.05 -22.07 13.34
CA ARG A 15 17.49 -21.99 14.76
C ARG A 15 17.42 -20.57 15.33
N GLN A 16 17.53 -19.54 14.47
CA GLN A 16 17.37 -18.13 14.84
C GLN A 16 15.91 -17.68 14.87
N GLY A 17 14.94 -18.56 14.62
CA GLY A 17 13.52 -18.26 14.62
C GLY A 17 13.01 -17.61 13.31
N VAL A 18 13.81 -17.63 12.23
CA VAL A 18 13.35 -17.15 10.92
C VAL A 18 12.45 -18.21 10.29
N ASP A 19 11.27 -17.79 9.80
CA ASP A 19 10.35 -18.67 9.08
C ASP A 19 11.03 -19.30 7.87
N ARG A 20 10.64 -20.55 7.56
CA ARG A 20 11.23 -21.33 6.47
C ARG A 20 11.10 -20.61 5.11
N LEU A 21 9.94 -20.05 4.83
CA LEU A 21 9.69 -19.36 3.56
C LEU A 21 10.54 -18.09 3.47
N ASP A 22 10.59 -17.32 4.54
CA ASP A 22 11.39 -16.09 4.61
C ASP A 22 12.88 -16.39 4.38
N ALA A 23 13.43 -17.40 5.07
CA ALA A 23 14.82 -17.83 4.90
C ALA A 23 15.11 -18.25 3.45
N GLN A 24 14.21 -19.02 2.83
CA GLN A 24 14.35 -19.45 1.43
C GLN A 24 14.32 -18.23 0.47
N LEU A 25 13.43 -17.28 0.67
CA LEU A 25 13.34 -16.09 -0.17
C LEU A 25 14.59 -15.20 -0.05
N LEU A 26 15.10 -15.01 1.16
CA LEU A 26 16.35 -14.27 1.41
C LEU A 26 17.54 -14.93 0.72
N LEU A 27 17.68 -16.25 0.87
CA LEU A 27 18.78 -16.98 0.27
C LEU A 27 18.68 -17.05 -1.27
N ALA A 28 17.47 -17.25 -1.80
CA ALA A 28 17.19 -17.26 -3.24
C ALA A 28 17.59 -15.92 -3.87
N ARG A 29 17.19 -14.79 -3.24
CA ARG A 29 17.59 -13.46 -3.67
C ARG A 29 19.11 -13.26 -3.63
N LEU A 30 19.75 -13.65 -2.52
CA LEU A 30 21.21 -13.51 -2.37
C LEU A 30 21.98 -14.27 -3.44
N LEU A 31 21.52 -15.48 -3.79
CA LEU A 31 22.12 -16.33 -4.80
C LEU A 31 21.68 -15.99 -6.23
N GLN A 32 20.69 -15.09 -6.39
CA GLN A 32 20.05 -14.80 -7.69
C GLN A 32 19.54 -16.07 -8.38
N ARG A 33 18.90 -16.95 -7.60
CA ARG A 33 18.34 -18.23 -8.04
C ARG A 33 16.87 -18.32 -7.59
N PRO A 34 16.01 -19.02 -8.34
CA PRO A 34 14.64 -19.27 -7.90
C PRO A 34 14.64 -20.18 -6.66
N ARG A 35 13.58 -20.09 -5.86
CA ARG A 35 13.46 -20.87 -4.61
C ARG A 35 13.54 -22.38 -4.84
N GLU A 36 13.00 -22.87 -5.94
CA GLU A 36 13.02 -24.28 -6.36
C GLU A 36 14.44 -24.79 -6.54
N TRP A 37 15.37 -23.92 -6.97
CA TRP A 37 16.78 -24.26 -7.10
C TRP A 37 17.40 -24.63 -5.75
N LEU A 38 17.02 -23.95 -4.66
CA LEU A 38 17.54 -24.25 -3.32
C LEU A 38 17.13 -25.64 -2.83
N ILE A 39 15.97 -26.12 -3.29
CA ILE A 39 15.46 -27.45 -2.94
C ILE A 39 16.21 -28.53 -3.72
N ALA A 40 16.53 -28.26 -4.98
CA ALA A 40 17.23 -29.20 -5.85
C ALA A 40 18.77 -29.24 -5.62
N HIS A 41 19.31 -28.19 -4.95
CA HIS A 41 20.76 -28.02 -4.74
C HIS A 41 21.04 -27.65 -3.28
N ASP A 42 20.48 -28.40 -2.36
CA ASP A 42 20.62 -28.20 -0.92
C ASP A 42 22.05 -28.47 -0.43
N ASP A 43 22.83 -29.24 -1.20
CA ASP A 43 24.25 -29.56 -1.02
C ASP A 43 25.20 -28.49 -1.61
N ALA A 44 24.68 -27.49 -2.36
CA ALA A 44 25.53 -26.49 -2.99
C ALA A 44 26.28 -25.65 -1.94
N PRO A 45 27.60 -25.41 -2.16
CA PRO A 45 28.40 -24.64 -1.23
C PRO A 45 28.10 -23.13 -1.31
N LEU A 46 28.17 -22.45 -0.16
CA LEU A 46 28.09 -21.01 -0.04
C LEU A 46 29.47 -20.43 0.21
N SER A 47 29.83 -19.38 -0.52
CA SER A 47 31.02 -18.59 -0.22
C SER A 47 30.93 -17.94 1.16
N VAL A 48 32.05 -17.62 1.78
CA VAL A 48 32.10 -16.94 3.08
C VAL A 48 31.31 -15.61 3.06
N GLY A 49 31.40 -14.84 1.97
CA GLY A 49 30.64 -13.61 1.82
C GLY A 49 29.14 -13.83 1.72
N GLN A 50 28.68 -14.90 1.06
CA GLN A 50 27.26 -15.28 1.01
C GLN A 50 26.75 -15.70 2.38
N GLN A 51 27.50 -16.51 3.11
CA GLN A 51 27.16 -16.93 4.47
C GLN A 51 26.99 -15.72 5.41
N GLN A 52 27.94 -14.79 5.37
CA GLN A 52 27.90 -13.58 6.22
C GLN A 52 26.70 -12.69 5.91
N ARG A 53 26.43 -12.43 4.61
CA ARG A 53 25.27 -11.63 4.18
C ARG A 53 23.96 -12.30 4.56
N PHE A 54 23.81 -13.58 4.29
CA PHE A 54 22.62 -14.34 4.66
C PHE A 54 22.37 -14.35 6.17
N ALA A 55 23.42 -14.57 6.98
CA ALA A 55 23.31 -14.53 8.44
C ALA A 55 22.90 -13.13 8.94
N ALA A 56 23.42 -12.06 8.34
CA ALA A 56 23.03 -10.70 8.68
C ALA A 56 21.55 -10.44 8.34
N ASP A 57 21.08 -10.85 7.17
CA ASP A 57 19.67 -10.68 6.77
C ASP A 57 18.74 -11.53 7.66
N CYS A 58 19.14 -12.74 8.03
CA CYS A 58 18.40 -13.57 8.99
C CYS A 58 18.31 -12.90 10.38
N ALA A 59 19.39 -12.31 10.87
CA ALA A 59 19.39 -11.59 12.15
C ALA A 59 18.44 -10.37 12.13
N ARG A 60 18.45 -9.60 11.06
CA ARG A 60 17.51 -8.48 10.86
C ARG A 60 16.06 -8.98 10.81
N ARG A 61 15.80 -10.07 10.07
CA ARG A 61 14.47 -10.67 10.00
C ARG A 61 13.98 -11.19 11.35
N ALA A 62 14.83 -11.87 12.09
CA ALA A 62 14.55 -12.35 13.44
C ALA A 62 14.27 -11.19 14.42
N ALA A 63 14.89 -10.03 14.21
CA ALA A 63 14.61 -8.78 14.93
C ALA A 63 13.29 -8.12 14.52
N GLY A 64 12.53 -8.69 13.56
CA GLY A 64 11.21 -8.22 13.14
C GLY A 64 11.21 -7.28 11.92
N GLU A 65 12.36 -7.06 11.27
CA GLU A 65 12.39 -6.24 10.06
C GLU A 65 11.54 -6.88 8.95
N PRO A 66 10.68 -6.11 8.24
CA PRO A 66 9.85 -6.66 7.18
C PRO A 66 10.65 -7.37 6.10
N LEU A 67 10.23 -8.58 5.73
CA LEU A 67 10.87 -9.34 4.64
C LEU A 67 10.97 -8.49 3.35
N ALA A 68 9.92 -7.73 3.04
CA ALA A 68 9.90 -6.87 1.87
C ALA A 68 11.02 -5.82 1.86
N TYR A 69 11.42 -5.29 3.03
CA TYR A 69 12.56 -4.38 3.12
C TYR A 69 13.89 -5.09 2.88
N LEU A 70 14.04 -6.31 3.38
CA LEU A 70 15.22 -7.12 3.14
C LEU A 70 15.34 -7.55 1.68
N LEU A 71 14.22 -7.86 1.05
CA LEU A 71 14.13 -8.14 -0.39
C LEU A 71 14.24 -6.88 -1.25
N GLY A 72 13.90 -5.70 -0.71
CA GLY A 72 13.86 -4.43 -1.41
C GLY A 72 12.68 -4.28 -2.36
N GLU A 73 11.76 -5.26 -2.39
CA GLU A 73 10.60 -5.23 -3.28
C GLU A 73 9.42 -6.02 -2.70
N ARG A 74 8.22 -5.67 -3.15
CA ARG A 74 6.95 -6.30 -2.78
C ARG A 74 6.05 -6.35 -4.01
N GLU A 75 5.45 -7.50 -4.24
CA GLU A 75 4.39 -7.62 -5.24
C GLU A 75 3.09 -6.99 -4.72
N PHE A 76 2.40 -6.23 -5.58
CA PHE A 76 1.09 -5.66 -5.33
C PHE A 76 0.32 -5.54 -6.65
N HIS A 77 -0.85 -6.16 -6.72
CA HIS A 77 -1.77 -6.14 -7.87
C HIS A 77 -1.06 -6.42 -9.22
N GLY A 78 -0.19 -7.43 -9.24
CA GLY A 78 0.58 -7.83 -10.42
C GLY A 78 1.85 -7.01 -10.69
N LEU A 79 2.13 -5.97 -9.92
CA LEU A 79 3.32 -5.13 -10.08
C LEU A 79 4.36 -5.42 -9.00
N MET A 80 5.62 -5.60 -9.39
CA MET A 80 6.73 -5.72 -8.45
C MET A 80 7.25 -4.34 -8.08
N LEU A 81 6.89 -3.84 -6.91
CA LEU A 81 7.21 -2.50 -6.44
C LEU A 81 8.45 -2.49 -5.55
N GLN A 82 9.34 -1.53 -5.76
CA GLN A 82 10.44 -1.25 -4.84
C GLN A 82 9.88 -0.71 -3.52
N VAL A 83 10.37 -1.24 -2.41
CA VAL A 83 10.03 -0.80 -1.06
C VAL A 83 11.29 -0.80 -0.18
N GLY A 84 11.25 -0.04 0.91
CA GLY A 84 12.35 0.03 1.87
C GLY A 84 11.97 0.91 3.06
N PRO A 85 12.89 1.11 4.02
CA PRO A 85 12.66 2.01 5.14
C PRO A 85 12.17 3.38 4.65
N GLY A 86 11.07 3.86 5.24
CA GLY A 86 10.45 5.14 4.87
C GLY A 86 9.17 5.04 4.05
N VAL A 87 8.77 3.85 3.58
CA VAL A 87 7.46 3.61 2.96
C VAL A 87 6.72 2.46 3.63
N LEU A 88 5.40 2.56 3.73
CA LEU A 88 4.55 1.44 4.13
C LEU A 88 4.72 0.29 3.13
N VAL A 89 4.91 -0.93 3.63
CA VAL A 89 4.88 -2.13 2.77
C VAL A 89 3.45 -2.33 2.25
N PRO A 90 3.22 -2.38 0.92
CA PRO A 90 1.89 -2.63 0.38
C PRO A 90 1.26 -3.90 0.94
N ARG A 91 0.00 -3.80 1.39
CA ARG A 91 -0.75 -4.90 2.01
C ARG A 91 -1.70 -5.54 0.98
N PRO A 92 -1.86 -6.87 0.99
CA PRO A 92 -2.84 -7.53 0.11
C PRO A 92 -4.27 -7.01 0.32
N ASP A 93 -4.63 -6.65 1.56
CA ASP A 93 -5.97 -6.14 1.87
C ASP A 93 -6.30 -4.85 1.09
N THR A 94 -5.30 -4.03 0.78
CA THR A 94 -5.42 -2.79 -0.01
C THR A 94 -5.82 -3.06 -1.46
N GLU A 95 -5.61 -4.28 -1.98
CA GLU A 95 -6.07 -4.66 -3.32
C GLU A 95 -7.60 -4.59 -3.44
N THR A 96 -8.33 -4.82 -2.34
CA THR A 96 -9.79 -4.62 -2.27
C THR A 96 -10.19 -3.19 -2.66
N LEU A 97 -9.40 -2.19 -2.27
CA LEU A 97 -9.64 -0.79 -2.63
C LEU A 97 -9.42 -0.55 -4.14
N VAL A 98 -8.36 -1.14 -4.70
CA VAL A 98 -8.05 -1.06 -6.13
C VAL A 98 -9.13 -1.74 -6.97
N ASP A 99 -9.54 -2.95 -6.60
CA ASP A 99 -10.58 -3.70 -7.32
C ASP A 99 -11.91 -2.95 -7.34
N TRP A 100 -12.32 -2.38 -6.19
CA TRP A 100 -13.52 -1.56 -6.14
C TRP A 100 -13.43 -0.33 -7.05
N ALA A 101 -12.28 0.34 -7.05
CA ALA A 101 -12.04 1.47 -7.93
C ALA A 101 -12.15 1.10 -9.40
N LEU A 102 -11.57 -0.03 -9.80
CA LEU A 102 -11.62 -0.53 -11.17
C LEU A 102 -13.05 -0.86 -11.62
N GLU A 103 -13.86 -1.46 -10.76
CA GLU A 103 -15.29 -1.70 -11.05
C GLU A 103 -16.05 -0.40 -11.31
N LEU A 104 -15.84 0.63 -10.47
CA LEU A 104 -16.49 1.94 -10.64
C LEU A 104 -16.04 2.65 -11.92
N LEU A 105 -14.74 2.53 -12.27
CA LEU A 105 -14.19 3.10 -13.48
C LEU A 105 -14.66 2.36 -14.74
N ALA A 106 -14.88 1.05 -14.67
CA ALA A 106 -15.43 0.25 -15.77
C ALA A 106 -16.87 0.65 -16.11
N ALA A 107 -17.66 1.11 -15.12
CA ALA A 107 -19.04 1.56 -15.33
C ALA A 107 -19.15 2.93 -16.05
N LYS A 108 -18.02 3.62 -16.30
CA LYS A 108 -17.97 4.89 -17.04
C LYS A 108 -17.13 4.75 -18.32
N PRO A 109 -17.61 4.10 -19.37
CA PRO A 109 -16.87 4.00 -20.62
C PRO A 109 -16.80 5.35 -21.34
N GLY A 110 -15.68 5.63 -22.01
CA GLY A 110 -15.57 6.69 -23.02
C GLY A 110 -14.91 8.01 -22.58
N ALA A 111 -14.59 8.22 -21.32
CA ALA A 111 -13.81 9.40 -20.89
C ALA A 111 -12.58 8.95 -20.10
N ALA A 112 -11.44 9.58 -20.32
CA ALA A 112 -10.24 9.39 -19.49
C ALA A 112 -10.54 9.89 -18.06
N PRO A 113 -10.84 9.01 -17.09
CA PRO A 113 -11.26 9.45 -15.76
C PRO A 113 -10.11 10.12 -15.03
N ALA A 114 -10.44 11.17 -14.26
CA ALA A 114 -9.51 11.82 -13.36
C ALA A 114 -9.59 11.13 -11.99
N VAL A 115 -8.46 10.60 -11.51
CA VAL A 115 -8.37 9.87 -10.25
C VAL A 115 -7.29 10.48 -9.36
N ALA A 116 -7.56 10.60 -8.06
CA ALA A 116 -6.55 10.99 -7.08
C ALA A 116 -6.31 9.86 -6.07
N ASP A 117 -5.04 9.63 -5.75
CA ASP A 117 -4.58 8.74 -4.68
C ASP A 117 -3.90 9.59 -3.60
N LEU A 118 -4.50 9.67 -2.42
CA LEU A 118 -4.03 10.51 -1.30
C LEU A 118 -3.22 9.67 -0.31
N GLY A 119 -1.98 10.07 -0.04
CA GLY A 119 -1.04 9.30 0.77
C GLY A 119 -0.53 8.08 0.01
N THR A 120 -0.03 8.28 -1.20
CA THR A 120 0.27 7.19 -2.15
C THR A 120 1.38 6.23 -1.69
N GLY A 121 2.21 6.64 -0.72
CA GLY A 121 3.30 5.82 -0.19
C GLY A 121 4.31 5.38 -1.27
N SER A 122 4.41 4.10 -1.52
CA SER A 122 5.24 3.52 -2.59
C SER A 122 4.67 3.70 -4.00
N GLY A 123 3.49 4.31 -4.13
CA GLY A 123 2.75 4.43 -5.39
C GLY A 123 1.84 3.23 -5.69
N ALA A 124 1.64 2.32 -4.77
CA ALA A 124 0.98 1.03 -5.01
C ALA A 124 -0.39 1.17 -5.65
N ILE A 125 -1.31 1.95 -5.04
CA ILE A 125 -2.67 2.15 -5.54
C ILE A 125 -2.65 2.88 -6.89
N ALA A 126 -1.93 4.01 -6.96
CA ALA A 126 -1.86 4.83 -8.17
C ALA A 126 -1.32 4.05 -9.38
N LEU A 127 -0.26 3.25 -9.16
CA LEU A 127 0.38 2.47 -10.22
C LEU A 127 -0.48 1.28 -10.65
N ALA A 128 -1.13 0.58 -9.71
CA ALA A 128 -2.05 -0.51 -10.03
C ALA A 128 -3.22 0.00 -10.88
N LEU A 129 -3.81 1.15 -10.52
CA LEU A 129 -4.87 1.78 -11.30
C LEU A 129 -4.37 2.21 -12.70
N LYS A 130 -3.20 2.83 -12.79
CA LYS A 130 -2.63 3.25 -14.08
C LYS A 130 -2.29 2.08 -14.98
N HIS A 131 -1.83 0.98 -14.40
CA HIS A 131 -1.55 -0.25 -15.14
C HIS A 131 -2.83 -0.87 -15.72
N ALA A 132 -3.89 -0.98 -14.91
CA ALA A 132 -5.16 -1.56 -15.33
C ALA A 132 -6.00 -0.62 -16.22
N ARG A 133 -5.85 0.70 -16.08
CA ARG A 133 -6.56 1.75 -16.84
C ARG A 133 -5.57 2.77 -17.39
N PRO A 134 -4.86 2.43 -18.49
CA PRO A 134 -3.84 3.31 -19.09
C PRO A 134 -4.38 4.66 -19.56
N ASP A 135 -5.67 4.74 -19.87
CA ASP A 135 -6.39 5.96 -20.25
C ASP A 135 -6.64 6.92 -19.07
N ALA A 136 -6.66 6.42 -17.83
CA ALA A 136 -6.94 7.24 -16.65
C ALA A 136 -5.82 8.28 -16.40
N ARG A 137 -6.24 9.48 -16.00
CA ARG A 137 -5.34 10.52 -15.51
C ARG A 137 -5.23 10.38 -14.00
N ILE A 138 -4.10 9.87 -13.55
CA ILE A 138 -3.85 9.59 -12.13
C ILE A 138 -2.98 10.69 -11.53
N CYS A 139 -3.45 11.31 -10.46
CA CYS A 139 -2.70 12.24 -9.61
C CYS A 139 -2.48 11.60 -8.24
N ALA A 140 -1.24 11.48 -7.80
CA ALA A 140 -0.86 10.84 -6.54
C ALA A 140 -0.17 11.86 -5.63
N VAL A 141 -0.68 11.99 -4.41
CA VAL A 141 -0.20 12.94 -3.40
C VAL A 141 0.55 12.20 -2.30
N GLU A 142 1.71 12.72 -1.93
CA GLU A 142 2.50 12.18 -0.83
C GLU A 142 3.22 13.29 -0.06
N HIS A 143 3.13 13.22 1.27
CA HIS A 143 3.77 14.19 2.15
C HIS A 143 5.26 13.88 2.38
N SER A 144 5.62 12.60 2.47
CA SER A 144 6.98 12.13 2.68
C SER A 144 7.78 12.20 1.36
N GLU A 145 8.82 13.03 1.33
CA GLU A 145 9.71 13.10 0.16
C GLU A 145 10.39 11.76 -0.13
N VAL A 146 10.70 10.97 0.92
CA VAL A 146 11.29 9.63 0.78
C VAL A 146 10.30 8.69 0.09
N ALA A 147 9.05 8.66 0.54
CA ALA A 147 8.02 7.83 -0.05
C ALA A 147 7.71 8.26 -1.49
N LEU A 148 7.63 9.57 -1.74
CA LEU A 148 7.39 10.12 -3.07
C LEU A 148 8.53 9.79 -4.05
N ALA A 149 9.78 9.77 -3.58
CA ALA A 149 10.92 9.35 -4.39
C ALA A 149 10.82 7.88 -4.80
N VAL A 150 10.39 7.00 -3.87
CA VAL A 150 10.13 5.58 -4.14
C VAL A 150 8.98 5.41 -5.13
N ALA A 151 7.86 6.13 -4.95
CA ALA A 151 6.72 6.08 -5.86
C ALA A 151 7.11 6.47 -7.29
N ARG A 152 7.86 7.56 -7.45
CA ARG A 152 8.40 8.00 -8.74
C ARG A 152 9.35 6.97 -9.37
N ALA A 153 10.19 6.32 -8.55
CA ALA A 153 11.07 5.26 -9.03
C ALA A 153 10.28 4.05 -9.53
N ASN A 154 9.23 3.65 -8.81
CA ASN A 154 8.32 2.59 -9.23
C ASN A 154 7.58 2.96 -10.53
N GLY A 155 7.08 4.19 -10.65
CA GLY A 155 6.45 4.67 -11.88
C GLY A 155 7.38 4.56 -13.09
N ARG A 156 8.64 5.01 -12.95
CA ARG A 156 9.66 4.87 -14.01
C ARG A 156 9.99 3.41 -14.33
N ARG A 157 10.14 2.56 -13.31
CA ARG A 157 10.44 1.13 -13.49
C ARG A 157 9.39 0.42 -14.35
N HIS A 158 8.12 0.79 -14.18
CA HIS A 158 7.00 0.17 -14.89
C HIS A 158 6.55 0.96 -16.13
N GLY A 159 7.16 2.11 -16.44
CA GLY A 159 6.75 2.94 -17.57
C GLY A 159 5.35 3.52 -17.43
N LEU A 160 4.88 3.73 -16.19
CA LEU A 160 3.54 4.22 -15.88
C LEU A 160 3.58 5.72 -15.57
N ASP A 161 2.82 6.50 -16.36
CA ASP A 161 2.73 7.95 -16.22
C ASP A 161 1.68 8.33 -15.16
N VAL A 162 2.15 8.83 -14.03
CA VAL A 162 1.35 9.32 -12.89
C VAL A 162 1.82 10.73 -12.55
N GLN A 163 0.90 11.63 -12.27
CA GLN A 163 1.20 12.98 -11.79
C GLN A 163 1.51 12.94 -10.29
N TRP A 164 2.78 13.06 -9.94
CA TRP A 164 3.25 13.00 -8.56
C TRP A 164 3.28 14.38 -7.93
N GLN A 165 2.55 14.59 -6.82
CA GLN A 165 2.45 15.83 -6.08
C GLN A 165 3.02 15.67 -4.68
N ALA A 166 3.94 16.57 -4.29
CA ALA A 166 4.41 16.67 -2.92
C ALA A 166 3.45 17.53 -2.11
N GLY A 167 3.00 17.05 -0.96
CA GLY A 167 2.13 17.80 -0.06
C GLY A 167 1.22 16.90 0.76
N SER A 168 0.40 17.52 1.60
CA SER A 168 -0.50 16.82 2.52
C SER A 168 -1.93 16.86 1.98
N TRP A 169 -2.51 15.70 1.78
CA TRP A 169 -3.91 15.47 1.40
C TRP A 169 -4.37 16.35 0.22
N TRP A 170 -5.25 17.31 0.48
CA TRP A 170 -5.87 18.19 -0.52
C TRP A 170 -5.03 19.41 -0.91
N GLN A 171 -3.96 19.69 -0.14
CA GLN A 171 -3.17 20.90 -0.29
C GLN A 171 -2.64 21.14 -1.72
N PRO A 172 -2.03 20.16 -2.41
CA PRO A 172 -1.53 20.38 -3.76
C PRO A 172 -2.60 20.25 -4.85
N LEU A 173 -3.85 19.96 -4.49
CA LEU A 173 -4.96 19.68 -5.42
C LEU A 173 -5.99 20.83 -5.52
N GLN A 174 -5.65 22.03 -5.05
CA GLN A 174 -6.58 23.18 -5.04
C GLN A 174 -7.13 23.45 -6.44
N GLY A 175 -8.45 23.61 -6.54
CA GLY A 175 -9.15 23.87 -7.81
C GLY A 175 -9.31 22.64 -8.73
N GLN A 176 -8.72 21.51 -8.39
CA GLN A 176 -8.87 20.27 -9.16
C GLN A 176 -10.08 19.46 -8.69
N ARG A 177 -10.71 18.73 -9.63
CA ARG A 177 -11.82 17.82 -9.36
C ARG A 177 -11.60 16.49 -10.04
N PHE A 178 -11.98 15.42 -9.32
CA PHE A 178 -11.73 14.03 -9.71
C PHE A 178 -13.06 13.26 -9.83
N ASP A 179 -13.08 12.26 -10.69
CA ASP A 179 -14.17 11.29 -10.80
C ASP A 179 -14.13 10.29 -9.64
N LEU A 180 -12.92 10.01 -9.15
CA LEU A 180 -12.67 9.06 -8.09
C LEU A 180 -11.49 9.53 -7.24
N VAL A 181 -11.64 9.46 -5.94
CA VAL A 181 -10.55 9.68 -4.98
C VAL A 181 -10.42 8.45 -4.10
N LEU A 182 -9.19 7.99 -3.92
CA LEU A 182 -8.84 6.87 -3.04
C LEU A 182 -7.84 7.32 -1.98
N SER A 183 -7.85 6.63 -0.85
CA SER A 183 -6.79 6.75 0.14
C SER A 183 -6.72 5.50 1.02
N ASN A 184 -5.50 5.08 1.32
CA ASN A 184 -5.19 4.23 2.46
C ASN A 184 -4.43 5.10 3.48
N PRO A 185 -5.14 5.93 4.29
CA PRO A 185 -4.51 6.84 5.23
C PRO A 185 -4.04 6.09 6.48
N PRO A 186 -3.16 6.66 7.29
CA PRO A 186 -2.89 6.14 8.62
C PRO A 186 -4.18 6.06 9.43
N TYR A 187 -4.45 4.90 10.04
CA TYR A 187 -5.71 4.67 10.77
C TYR A 187 -5.54 3.92 12.10
N ILE A 188 -4.33 3.54 12.49
CA ILE A 188 -4.08 2.83 13.75
C ILE A 188 -4.13 3.84 14.90
N ALA A 189 -4.97 3.57 15.90
CA ALA A 189 -5.10 4.42 17.07
C ALA A 189 -3.80 4.52 17.88
N ALA A 190 -3.59 5.65 18.57
CA ALA A 190 -2.44 5.79 19.45
C ALA A 190 -2.52 4.75 20.58
N GLY A 191 -1.39 4.07 20.85
CA GLY A 191 -1.33 3.05 21.90
C GLY A 191 -1.86 1.68 21.47
N ASP A 192 -2.23 1.48 20.23
CA ASP A 192 -2.60 0.15 19.72
C ASP A 192 -1.38 -0.80 19.81
N PRO A 193 -1.54 -1.99 20.43
CA PRO A 193 -0.45 -2.95 20.63
C PRO A 193 0.18 -3.43 19.30
N HIS A 194 -0.55 -3.38 18.18
CA HIS A 194 -0.02 -3.76 16.87
C HIS A 194 1.11 -2.85 16.39
N LEU A 195 1.17 -1.58 16.85
CA LEU A 195 2.25 -0.65 16.49
C LEU A 195 3.64 -1.17 16.88
N ALA A 196 3.75 -1.93 17.97
CA ALA A 196 5.03 -2.50 18.41
C ALA A 196 5.61 -3.50 17.38
N ALA A 197 4.74 -4.28 16.72
CA ALA A 197 5.14 -5.21 15.67
C ALA A 197 5.53 -4.50 14.35
N LEU A 198 5.04 -3.27 14.15
CA LEU A 198 5.26 -2.46 12.96
C LEU A 198 6.37 -1.41 13.12
N ARG A 199 7.19 -1.50 14.18
CA ARG A 199 8.20 -0.50 14.56
C ARG A 199 9.27 -0.21 13.49
N HIS A 200 9.40 -1.05 12.48
CA HIS A 200 10.33 -0.86 11.36
C HIS A 200 9.74 -0.04 10.21
N GLU A 201 8.42 0.15 10.22
CA GLU A 201 7.71 0.96 9.23
C GLU A 201 7.49 2.39 9.74
N PRO A 202 7.35 3.40 8.87
CA PRO A 202 7.22 4.78 9.31
C PRO A 202 5.93 5.00 10.10
N LEU A 203 6.03 5.44 11.35
CA LEU A 203 4.89 5.65 12.25
C LEU A 203 3.83 6.57 11.62
N GLN A 204 4.25 7.59 10.91
CA GLN A 204 3.36 8.54 10.21
C GLN A 204 2.51 7.90 9.10
N ALA A 205 2.92 6.73 8.58
CA ALA A 205 2.12 5.96 7.61
C ALA A 205 1.20 4.94 8.28
N LEU A 206 1.30 4.77 9.60
CA LEU A 206 0.53 3.79 10.37
C LEU A 206 -0.53 4.45 11.24
N SER A 207 -0.17 5.53 11.94
CA SER A 207 -1.01 6.15 12.96
C SER A 207 -1.07 7.67 12.80
N PRO A 208 -2.27 8.24 12.76
CA PRO A 208 -2.48 9.68 12.84
C PRO A 208 -2.52 10.17 14.30
N GLY A 209 -2.33 9.27 15.25
CA GLY A 209 -2.55 9.52 16.67
C GLY A 209 -4.03 9.41 17.10
N GLY A 210 -4.29 9.74 18.37
CA GLY A 210 -5.65 9.76 18.92
C GLY A 210 -6.42 8.46 18.72
N ASP A 211 -7.64 8.57 18.22
CA ASP A 211 -8.56 7.46 17.92
C ASP A 211 -8.34 6.79 16.54
N GLY A 212 -7.32 7.20 15.81
CA GLY A 212 -7.02 6.67 14.47
C GLY A 212 -7.90 7.24 13.35
N LEU A 213 -8.80 8.16 13.61
CA LEU A 213 -9.76 8.66 12.61
C LEU A 213 -9.46 10.08 12.10
N SER A 214 -8.44 10.76 12.62
CA SER A 214 -8.21 12.18 12.29
C SER A 214 -7.97 12.42 10.81
N ASP A 215 -7.17 11.59 10.15
CA ASP A 215 -6.87 11.72 8.73
C ASP A 215 -8.08 11.33 7.87
N LEU A 216 -8.81 10.28 8.26
CA LEU A 216 -10.07 9.90 7.62
C LEU A 216 -11.10 11.05 7.67
N ARG A 217 -11.25 11.71 8.83
CA ARG A 217 -12.12 12.91 8.96
C ARG A 217 -11.67 14.03 8.03
N HIS A 218 -10.38 14.32 8.01
CA HIS A 218 -9.83 15.38 7.16
C HIS A 218 -10.07 15.10 5.67
N ILE A 219 -9.86 13.87 5.23
CA ILE A 219 -10.09 13.48 3.84
C ILE A 219 -11.56 13.57 3.49
N VAL A 220 -12.46 13.03 4.33
CA VAL A 220 -13.91 13.08 4.07
C VAL A 220 -14.42 14.53 4.01
N GLN A 221 -13.99 15.40 4.92
CA GLN A 221 -14.40 16.81 4.96
C GLN A 221 -13.98 17.59 3.71
N GLY A 222 -12.80 17.35 3.17
CA GLY A 222 -12.31 18.03 1.97
C GLY A 222 -12.88 17.47 0.65
N ALA A 223 -13.29 16.21 0.64
CA ALA A 223 -13.66 15.48 -0.57
C ALA A 223 -14.78 16.15 -1.40
N PRO A 224 -15.84 16.77 -0.83
CA PRO A 224 -16.87 17.43 -1.62
C PRO A 224 -16.36 18.58 -2.52
N LEU A 225 -15.25 19.21 -2.16
CA LEU A 225 -14.64 20.28 -2.97
C LEU A 225 -13.83 19.73 -4.15
N HIS A 226 -13.33 18.51 -4.02
CA HIS A 226 -12.39 17.87 -4.95
C HIS A 226 -13.00 16.74 -5.77
N LEU A 227 -14.25 16.37 -5.56
CA LEU A 227 -14.95 15.40 -6.39
C LEU A 227 -15.84 16.09 -7.43
N GLN A 228 -15.95 15.50 -8.61
CA GLN A 228 -17.00 15.82 -9.57
C GLN A 228 -18.38 15.47 -8.98
N PRO A 229 -19.47 16.12 -9.39
CA PRO A 229 -20.81 15.63 -9.07
C PRO A 229 -20.97 14.18 -9.50
N GLY A 230 -21.40 13.31 -8.59
CA GLY A 230 -21.48 11.86 -8.82
C GLY A 230 -20.15 11.11 -8.78
N GLY A 231 -19.05 11.78 -8.43
CA GLY A 231 -17.75 11.15 -8.16
C GLY A 231 -17.75 10.36 -6.85
N TRP A 232 -16.76 9.48 -6.69
CA TRP A 232 -16.65 8.58 -5.54
C TRP A 232 -15.44 8.88 -4.66
N LEU A 233 -15.62 8.71 -3.36
CA LEU A 233 -14.53 8.63 -2.37
C LEU A 233 -14.46 7.20 -1.83
N LEU A 234 -13.28 6.59 -1.87
CA LEU A 234 -13.01 5.27 -1.33
C LEU A 234 -11.87 5.35 -0.30
N LEU A 235 -12.08 4.76 0.87
CA LEU A 235 -11.15 4.84 2.00
C LEU A 235 -10.89 3.45 2.56
N GLU A 236 -9.62 3.08 2.72
CA GLU A 236 -9.23 1.95 3.58
C GLU A 236 -9.26 2.39 5.04
N HIS A 237 -9.57 1.45 5.94
CA HIS A 237 -9.64 1.67 7.39
C HIS A 237 -9.43 0.38 8.17
N GLY A 238 -9.26 0.45 9.47
CA GLY A 238 -9.26 -0.68 10.38
C GLY A 238 -10.59 -1.45 10.33
N HIS A 239 -10.54 -2.77 10.53
CA HIS A 239 -11.71 -3.64 10.42
C HIS A 239 -12.84 -3.26 11.40
N ASP A 240 -12.54 -2.62 12.51
CA ASP A 240 -13.42 -2.12 13.54
C ASP A 240 -13.90 -0.68 13.32
N GLN A 241 -13.38 0.03 12.31
CA GLN A 241 -13.68 1.44 12.04
C GLN A 241 -14.78 1.65 10.99
N ALA A 242 -15.30 0.58 10.36
CA ALA A 242 -16.24 0.68 9.24
C ALA A 242 -17.49 1.51 9.55
N GLU A 243 -18.07 1.36 10.74
CA GLU A 243 -19.25 2.13 11.15
C GLU A 243 -18.93 3.62 11.28
N ALA A 244 -17.82 3.95 11.93
CA ALA A 244 -17.38 5.32 12.10
C ALA A 244 -17.10 6.00 10.74
N VAL A 245 -16.44 5.31 9.81
CA VAL A 245 -16.15 5.86 8.48
C VAL A 245 -17.43 6.05 7.66
N ARG A 246 -18.39 5.11 7.72
CA ARG A 246 -19.70 5.31 7.08
C ARG A 246 -20.43 6.51 7.67
N ALA A 247 -20.40 6.67 8.99
CA ALA A 247 -21.03 7.83 9.63
C ALA A 247 -20.40 9.16 9.16
N LEU A 248 -19.06 9.22 9.05
CA LEU A 248 -18.37 10.40 8.50
C LEU A 248 -18.81 10.71 7.06
N LEU A 249 -18.91 9.69 6.20
CA LEU A 249 -19.36 9.87 4.81
C LEU A 249 -20.80 10.38 4.76
N LEU A 250 -21.72 9.81 5.55
CA LEU A 250 -23.13 10.25 5.60
C LEU A 250 -23.24 11.69 6.12
N GLN A 251 -22.47 12.08 7.14
CA GLN A 251 -22.42 13.44 7.67
C GLN A 251 -21.89 14.47 6.65
N ALA A 252 -21.09 14.03 5.68
CA ALA A 252 -20.58 14.84 4.59
C ALA A 252 -21.45 14.75 3.32
N ASP A 253 -22.73 14.38 3.44
CA ASP A 253 -23.73 14.28 2.37
C ASP A 253 -23.37 13.32 1.23
N PHE A 254 -22.55 12.30 1.49
CA PHE A 254 -22.34 11.22 0.54
C PHE A 254 -23.55 10.29 0.50
N THR A 255 -23.87 9.82 -0.70
CA THR A 255 -24.93 8.83 -0.98
C THR A 255 -24.32 7.48 -1.34
N GLN A 256 -25.13 6.41 -1.41
CA GLN A 256 -24.67 5.07 -1.74
C GLN A 256 -23.48 4.61 -0.86
N VAL A 257 -23.48 5.04 0.41
CA VAL A 257 -22.41 4.70 1.36
C VAL A 257 -22.44 3.21 1.66
N THR A 258 -21.34 2.52 1.39
CA THR A 258 -21.19 1.08 1.61
C THR A 258 -19.78 0.72 2.06
N THR A 259 -19.62 -0.52 2.55
CA THR A 259 -18.35 -1.07 2.98
C THR A 259 -18.09 -2.40 2.25
N ARG A 260 -16.83 -2.62 1.84
CA ARG A 260 -16.36 -3.88 1.30
C ARG A 260 -15.41 -4.56 2.27
N SER A 261 -15.49 -5.89 2.32
CA SER A 261 -14.58 -6.71 3.10
C SER A 261 -13.39 -7.15 2.24
N ASP A 262 -12.25 -7.36 2.92
CA ASP A 262 -11.09 -8.02 2.33
C ASP A 262 -11.37 -9.52 2.08
N LEU A 263 -10.40 -10.23 1.49
CA LEU A 263 -10.50 -11.67 1.22
C LEU A 263 -10.66 -12.52 2.49
N GLY A 264 -10.28 -11.98 3.66
CA GLY A 264 -10.50 -12.60 4.98
C GLY A 264 -11.90 -12.36 5.55
N GLY A 265 -12.78 -11.66 4.81
CA GLY A 265 -14.14 -11.33 5.24
C GLY A 265 -14.24 -10.19 6.26
N ARG A 266 -13.15 -9.46 6.51
CA ARG A 266 -13.13 -8.33 7.45
C ARG A 266 -13.45 -7.02 6.72
N PRO A 267 -14.31 -6.14 7.28
CA PRO A 267 -14.54 -4.81 6.72
C PRO A 267 -13.21 -4.08 6.51
N ARG A 268 -12.96 -3.60 5.31
CA ARG A 268 -11.65 -3.01 4.98
C ARG A 268 -11.75 -1.67 4.28
N CYS A 269 -12.70 -1.49 3.37
CA CYS A 269 -12.84 -0.30 2.57
C CYS A 269 -14.26 0.24 2.67
N SER A 270 -14.44 1.51 3.01
CA SER A 270 -15.73 2.19 2.95
C SER A 270 -15.68 3.30 1.92
N GLY A 271 -16.79 3.52 1.22
CA GLY A 271 -16.87 4.55 0.21
C GLY A 271 -18.28 5.09 0.05
N GLY A 272 -18.36 6.26 -0.61
CA GLY A 272 -19.60 6.92 -0.90
C GLY A 272 -19.53 7.74 -2.18
N ARG A 273 -20.67 8.00 -2.77
CA ARG A 273 -20.83 8.79 -3.97
C ARG A 273 -21.23 10.23 -3.61
N ARG A 274 -20.51 11.21 -4.13
CA ARG A 274 -20.91 12.62 -4.00
C ARG A 274 -22.29 12.84 -4.65
N ALA A 275 -23.21 13.46 -3.91
CA ALA A 275 -24.54 13.77 -4.44
C ALA A 275 -24.44 14.65 -5.71
N VAL A 276 -25.26 14.34 -6.68
CA VAL A 276 -25.53 15.22 -7.82
C VAL A 276 -26.61 16.17 -7.36
N ARG A 277 -26.24 17.40 -6.99
CA ARG A 277 -27.28 18.42 -6.71
C ARG A 277 -28.00 18.70 -8.02
N ALA A 278 -29.31 18.52 -8.04
CA ALA A 278 -30.15 19.06 -9.10
C ALA A 278 -29.85 20.57 -9.23
N PRO A 279 -29.83 21.16 -10.46
CA PRO A 279 -29.79 22.60 -10.57
C PRO A 279 -30.95 23.13 -9.74
N SER A 280 -30.67 23.99 -8.75
CA SER A 280 -31.70 24.75 -8.07
C SER A 280 -32.35 25.61 -9.15
N ASP A 281 -33.62 25.38 -9.42
CA ASP A 281 -34.44 26.29 -10.19
C ASP A 281 -34.31 27.70 -9.57
N ALA A 282 -33.57 28.55 -10.27
CA ALA A 282 -33.36 29.94 -9.89
C ALA A 282 -34.50 30.80 -10.44
#